data_1f9a7882e3bf69b6cef91ea4399b04f1
#
_entry.id   1f9a7882e3bf69b6cef91ea4399b04f1
#
_cell.length_a   1.000
_cell.length_b   1.000
_cell.length_c   1.000
_cell.angle_alpha   90.00
_cell.angle_beta   90.00
_cell.angle_gamma   90.00
#
_symmetry.space_group_name_H-M   'P 1'
#
loop_
_entity.id
_entity.type
_entity.pdbx_description
1 polymer ?
#
loop_
_entity_poly.entity_id
_entity_poly.type
_entity_poly.pdbx_seq_one_letter_code
_entity_poly.pdbx_strand_id
1 'polypeptide(L)'
;MIIRRPEETWIQKCSMYTFVKRILDIVIALSVCLLLLPFFLLIILLLRISGEGEVFYRQTRIGQYNKEFRIFKFATMVRDSLNIGTGAITLRNDPRVTPVGKYLRITKINELPQVLNVLLGDMSIVGPRPLVMSTFNAYPALVQKEIYQSKPGITGVGSIIYRDEEKLISASSIEPKIYYEKVIAPHKGEVELWYNKHKSVLTDVKIIFITGWVILFPQSNLIYKSFKDLPKRDF
;
A
#
# COMPACT_ATOMS: atom_id res chain seq x y z
N MET A 1 -28.57 19.45 32.14
CA MET A 1 -27.36 19.58 31.28
C MET A 1 -26.60 18.26 31.38
N ILE A 2 -26.77 17.36 30.40
CA ILE A 2 -26.13 16.03 30.46
C ILE A 2 -24.69 16.20 29.99
N ILE A 3 -23.75 16.15 30.91
CA ILE A 3 -22.30 16.16 30.62
C ILE A 3 -21.98 14.75 30.09
N ARG A 4 -21.83 14.61 28.76
CA ARG A 4 -21.36 13.36 28.16
C ARG A 4 -19.93 13.09 28.60
N ARG A 5 -19.64 11.85 29.02
CA ARG A 5 -18.27 11.45 29.42
C ARG A 5 -17.32 11.56 28.24
N PRO A 6 -16.07 11.99 28.44
CA PRO A 6 -15.08 12.11 27.36
C PRO A 6 -14.91 10.82 26.53
N GLU A 7 -15.01 9.66 27.18
CA GLU A 7 -14.89 8.35 26.53
C GLU A 7 -16.00 8.10 25.50
N GLU A 8 -17.24 8.51 25.78
CA GLU A 8 -18.38 8.35 24.85
C GLU A 8 -18.18 9.18 23.56
N THR A 9 -17.53 10.35 23.68
CA THR A 9 -17.26 11.21 22.52
C THR A 9 -16.16 10.65 21.61
N TRP A 10 -15.16 9.96 22.18
CA TRP A 10 -14.10 9.31 21.42
C TRP A 10 -14.62 8.07 20.65
N ILE A 11 -15.42 7.24 21.29
CA ILE A 11 -16.02 6.05 20.67
C ILE A 11 -16.95 6.48 19.53
N GLN A 12 -17.77 7.51 19.73
CA GLN A 12 -18.66 8.05 18.71
C GLN A 12 -17.89 8.64 17.51
N LYS A 13 -16.83 9.41 17.75
CA LYS A 13 -15.98 9.96 16.70
C LYS A 13 -15.27 8.86 15.91
N CYS A 14 -14.76 7.83 16.56
CA CYS A 14 -14.09 6.71 15.91
C CYS A 14 -15.08 5.90 15.06
N SER A 15 -16.29 5.65 15.53
CA SER A 15 -17.36 4.96 14.79
C SER A 15 -17.80 5.77 13.57
N MET A 16 -18.04 7.08 13.71
CA MET A 16 -18.42 7.96 12.61
C MET A 16 -17.34 8.06 11.53
N TYR A 17 -16.06 8.22 11.91
CA TYR A 17 -14.96 8.21 10.95
C TYR A 17 -14.92 6.91 10.16
N THR A 18 -14.99 5.77 10.83
CA THR A 18 -14.95 4.45 10.19
C THR A 18 -16.10 4.26 9.20
N PHE A 19 -17.30 4.72 9.56
CA PHE A 19 -18.48 4.65 8.70
C PHE A 19 -18.34 5.55 7.46
N VAL A 20 -18.00 6.83 7.64
CA VAL A 20 -17.79 7.78 6.54
C VAL A 20 -16.67 7.32 5.63
N LYS A 21 -15.55 6.88 6.22
CA LYS A 21 -14.42 6.31 5.48
C LYS A 21 -14.86 5.13 4.60
N ARG A 22 -15.66 4.21 5.14
CA ARG A 22 -16.14 3.04 4.38
C ARG A 22 -17.00 3.44 3.19
N ILE A 23 -17.89 4.43 3.34
CA ILE A 23 -18.68 4.95 2.23
C ILE A 23 -17.78 5.55 1.17
N LEU A 24 -16.82 6.40 1.56
CA LEU A 24 -15.85 7.01 0.64
C LEU A 24 -15.02 5.95 -0.08
N ASP A 25 -14.52 4.94 0.63
CA ASP A 25 -13.79 3.82 0.05
C ASP A 25 -14.61 3.11 -1.04
N ILE A 26 -15.88 2.80 -0.78
CA ILE A 26 -16.77 2.14 -1.74
C ILE A 26 -17.04 3.05 -2.95
N VAL A 27 -17.39 4.31 -2.71
CA VAL A 27 -17.70 5.26 -3.80
C VAL A 27 -16.49 5.45 -4.72
N ILE A 28 -15.30 5.69 -4.14
CA ILE A 28 -14.06 5.85 -4.92
C ILE A 28 -13.74 4.55 -5.67
N ALA A 29 -13.81 3.40 -5.00
CA ALA A 29 -13.49 2.11 -5.60
C ALA A 29 -14.43 1.77 -6.76
N LEU A 30 -15.74 1.99 -6.62
CA LEU A 30 -16.72 1.79 -7.69
C LEU A 30 -16.45 2.74 -8.86
N SER A 31 -16.21 4.02 -8.59
CA SER A 31 -15.90 5.01 -9.63
C SER A 31 -14.64 4.62 -10.41
N VAL A 32 -13.59 4.18 -9.72
CA VAL A 32 -12.34 3.70 -10.35
C VAL A 32 -12.61 2.43 -11.17
N CYS A 33 -13.37 1.47 -10.67
CA CYS A 33 -13.71 0.25 -11.41
C CYS A 33 -14.48 0.58 -12.69
N LEU A 34 -15.50 1.43 -12.63
CA LEU A 34 -16.30 1.81 -13.80
C LEU A 34 -15.48 2.58 -14.83
N LEU A 35 -14.68 3.55 -14.38
CA LEU A 35 -13.84 4.37 -15.26
C LEU A 35 -12.76 3.52 -15.95
N LEU A 36 -12.14 2.60 -15.22
CA LEU A 36 -11.03 1.79 -15.72
C LEU A 36 -11.46 0.45 -16.35
N LEU A 37 -12.76 0.15 -16.38
CA LEU A 37 -13.26 -1.11 -16.95
C LEU A 37 -12.74 -1.38 -18.37
N PRO A 38 -12.79 -0.44 -19.35
CA PRO A 38 -12.28 -0.70 -20.69
C PRO A 38 -10.76 -0.98 -20.69
N PHE A 39 -10.00 -0.30 -19.82
CA PHE A 39 -8.57 -0.55 -19.67
C PHE A 39 -8.29 -1.92 -19.03
N PHE A 40 -9.10 -2.34 -18.06
CA PHE A 40 -8.97 -3.66 -17.47
C PHE A 40 -9.17 -4.76 -18.50
N LEU A 41 -10.18 -4.65 -19.36
CA LEU A 41 -10.42 -5.60 -20.43
C LEU A 41 -9.25 -5.68 -21.41
N LEU A 42 -8.68 -4.53 -21.81
CA LEU A 42 -7.49 -4.48 -22.66
C LEU A 42 -6.28 -5.15 -21.99
N ILE A 43 -6.01 -4.86 -20.71
CA ILE A 43 -4.90 -5.46 -19.98
C ILE A 43 -5.09 -6.97 -19.83
N ILE A 44 -6.31 -7.43 -19.53
CA ILE A 44 -6.64 -8.85 -19.46
C ILE A 44 -6.32 -9.55 -20.77
N LEU A 45 -6.74 -8.96 -21.90
CA LEU A 45 -6.45 -9.51 -23.22
C LEU A 45 -4.94 -9.57 -23.49
N LEU A 46 -4.22 -8.46 -23.21
CA LEU A 46 -2.76 -8.40 -23.38
C LEU A 46 -2.05 -9.46 -22.54
N LEU A 47 -2.42 -9.65 -21.29
CA LEU A 47 -1.81 -10.66 -20.40
C LEU A 47 -2.15 -12.09 -20.83
N ARG A 48 -3.32 -12.32 -21.43
CA ARG A 48 -3.70 -13.64 -21.97
C ARG A 48 -2.85 -14.07 -23.15
N ILE A 49 -2.45 -13.13 -24.01
CA ILE A 49 -1.69 -13.41 -25.24
C ILE A 49 -0.17 -13.20 -25.06
N SER A 50 0.26 -12.46 -24.05
CA SER A 50 1.66 -12.11 -23.83
C SER A 50 2.18 -12.75 -22.53
N GLY A 51 2.82 -13.87 -22.61
CA GLY A 51 3.39 -14.52 -21.43
C GLY A 51 2.75 -15.87 -21.14
N GLU A 52 2.59 -16.25 -19.88
CA GLU A 52 2.09 -17.58 -19.48
C GLU A 52 0.56 -17.69 -19.42
N GLY A 53 -0.18 -16.68 -19.91
CA GLY A 53 -1.64 -16.66 -19.95
C GLY A 53 -2.32 -16.40 -18.61
N GLU A 54 -1.57 -16.19 -17.54
CA GLU A 54 -2.12 -15.79 -16.25
C GLU A 54 -2.41 -14.28 -16.22
N VAL A 55 -3.62 -13.93 -15.77
CA VAL A 55 -4.08 -12.54 -15.72
C VAL A 55 -3.94 -11.98 -14.33
N PHE A 56 -4.40 -12.74 -13.33
CA PHE A 56 -4.42 -12.31 -11.94
C PHE A 56 -3.46 -13.13 -11.09
N TYR A 57 -2.71 -12.44 -10.27
CA TYR A 57 -1.88 -12.99 -9.23
C TYR A 57 -2.47 -12.65 -7.87
N ARG A 58 -2.58 -13.65 -6.99
CA ARG A 58 -3.04 -13.48 -5.61
C ARG A 58 -1.88 -13.73 -4.67
N GLN A 59 -1.60 -12.76 -3.81
CA GLN A 59 -0.53 -12.87 -2.82
C GLN A 59 -1.10 -12.68 -1.42
N THR A 60 -0.74 -13.59 -0.50
CA THR A 60 -1.09 -13.47 0.91
C THR A 60 -0.36 -12.29 1.53
N ARG A 61 -1.08 -11.47 2.26
CA ARG A 61 -0.62 -10.28 2.97
C ARG A 61 -1.24 -10.22 4.36
N ILE A 62 -0.58 -9.46 5.23
CA ILE A 62 -1.11 -9.15 6.55
C ILE A 62 -2.07 -7.96 6.43
N GLY A 63 -3.27 -8.13 6.94
CA GLY A 63 -4.36 -7.16 6.93
C GLY A 63 -4.78 -6.72 8.32
N GLN A 64 -5.99 -6.16 8.40
CA GLN A 64 -6.53 -5.62 9.65
C GLN A 64 -6.53 -6.68 10.79
N TYR A 65 -6.13 -6.25 11.97
CA TYR A 65 -5.98 -7.09 13.18
C TYR A 65 -5.01 -8.27 12.98
N ASN A 66 -3.99 -8.04 12.12
CA ASN A 66 -2.96 -9.02 11.76
C ASN A 66 -3.52 -10.31 11.12
N LYS A 67 -4.74 -10.26 10.57
CA LYS A 67 -5.33 -11.38 9.83
C LYS A 67 -4.80 -11.43 8.41
N GLU A 68 -4.49 -12.61 7.94
CA GLU A 68 -4.09 -12.79 6.54
C GLU A 68 -5.26 -12.59 5.58
N PHE A 69 -4.98 -11.98 4.44
CA PHE A 69 -5.89 -11.85 3.31
C PHE A 69 -5.12 -11.95 1.99
N ARG A 70 -5.82 -12.09 0.87
CA ARG A 70 -5.20 -12.19 -0.45
C ARG A 70 -5.45 -10.93 -1.26
N ILE A 71 -4.36 -10.23 -1.63
CA ILE A 71 -4.46 -9.09 -2.54
C ILE A 71 -4.55 -9.55 -3.99
N PHE A 72 -5.32 -8.81 -4.80
CA PHE A 72 -5.41 -8.98 -6.24
C PHE A 72 -4.38 -8.09 -6.94
N LYS A 73 -3.62 -8.67 -7.87
CA LYS A 73 -2.71 -7.94 -8.77
C LYS A 73 -2.82 -8.52 -10.17
N PHE A 74 -2.45 -7.73 -11.17
CA PHE A 74 -2.16 -8.33 -12.47
C PHE A 74 -0.86 -9.13 -12.40
N ALA A 75 -0.82 -10.28 -13.09
CA ALA A 75 0.37 -11.11 -13.17
C ALA A 75 1.44 -10.40 -14.01
N THR A 76 2.60 -10.18 -13.43
CA THR A 76 3.71 -9.43 -14.05
C THR A 76 5.01 -10.20 -14.05
N MET A 77 5.01 -11.39 -13.49
CA MET A 77 6.16 -12.29 -13.38
C MET A 77 5.80 -13.64 -13.94
N VAL A 78 6.82 -14.42 -14.29
CA VAL A 78 6.68 -15.82 -14.67
C VAL A 78 6.09 -16.65 -13.53
N ARG A 79 5.44 -17.76 -13.89
CA ARG A 79 4.90 -18.73 -12.93
C ARG A 79 6.03 -19.20 -12.00
N ASP A 80 5.69 -19.50 -10.76
CA ASP A 80 6.65 -19.91 -9.73
C ASP A 80 7.77 -18.89 -9.39
N SER A 81 7.62 -17.64 -9.79
CA SER A 81 8.59 -16.57 -9.49
C SER A 81 8.98 -16.44 -8.01
N LEU A 82 8.13 -16.88 -7.08
CA LEU A 82 8.44 -16.91 -5.65
C LEU A 82 9.52 -17.93 -5.27
N ASN A 83 9.68 -18.99 -6.06
CA ASN A 83 10.65 -20.05 -5.83
C ASN A 83 11.96 -19.84 -6.62
N ILE A 84 12.05 -18.73 -7.37
CA ILE A 84 13.18 -18.39 -8.22
C ILE A 84 13.92 -17.18 -7.64
N GLY A 85 15.25 -17.26 -7.54
CA GLY A 85 16.12 -16.14 -7.18
C GLY A 85 15.84 -15.55 -5.80
N THR A 86 15.51 -14.25 -5.74
CA THR A 86 15.31 -13.51 -4.49
C THR A 86 13.94 -13.71 -3.82
N GLY A 87 13.13 -14.65 -4.32
CA GLY A 87 11.82 -14.98 -3.74
C GLY A 87 10.87 -13.78 -3.72
N ALA A 88 10.42 -13.37 -2.51
CA ALA A 88 9.45 -12.28 -2.34
C ALA A 88 10.00 -10.87 -2.61
N ILE A 89 11.33 -10.70 -2.63
CA ILE A 89 11.98 -9.40 -2.88
C ILE A 89 12.20 -9.24 -4.38
N THR A 90 11.70 -8.15 -4.96
CA THR A 90 11.94 -7.81 -6.37
C THR A 90 13.08 -6.80 -6.45
N LEU A 91 14.06 -7.08 -7.28
CA LEU A 91 15.18 -6.19 -7.59
C LEU A 91 14.91 -5.40 -8.87
N ARG A 92 15.71 -4.34 -9.09
CA ARG A 92 15.70 -3.61 -10.35
C ARG A 92 16.17 -4.53 -11.49
N ASN A 93 15.42 -4.56 -12.61
CA ASN A 93 15.67 -5.46 -13.75
C ASN A 93 15.62 -6.97 -13.41
N ASP A 94 14.73 -7.34 -12.51
CA ASP A 94 14.49 -8.73 -12.12
C ASP A 94 14.11 -9.58 -13.36
N PRO A 95 14.86 -10.66 -13.68
CA PRO A 95 14.62 -11.46 -14.89
C PRO A 95 13.29 -12.24 -14.86
N ARG A 96 12.65 -12.35 -13.69
CA ARG A 96 11.33 -12.99 -13.54
C ARG A 96 10.18 -12.12 -14.06
N VAL A 97 10.44 -10.82 -14.29
CA VAL A 97 9.41 -9.88 -14.76
C VAL A 97 9.23 -10.01 -16.26
N THR A 98 8.00 -10.27 -16.69
CA THR A 98 7.66 -10.35 -18.12
C THR A 98 7.79 -8.98 -18.81
N PRO A 99 7.98 -8.93 -20.16
CA PRO A 99 8.09 -7.66 -20.87
C PRO A 99 6.89 -6.73 -20.63
N VAL A 100 5.66 -7.24 -20.73
CA VAL A 100 4.44 -6.49 -20.42
C VAL A 100 4.38 -6.14 -18.94
N GLY A 101 4.74 -7.08 -18.08
CA GLY A 101 4.82 -6.91 -16.63
C GLY A 101 5.71 -5.75 -16.21
N LYS A 102 6.83 -5.52 -16.92
CA LYS A 102 7.73 -4.39 -16.66
C LYS A 102 7.00 -3.04 -16.76
N TYR A 103 6.22 -2.83 -17.84
CA TYR A 103 5.46 -1.60 -18.01
C TYR A 103 4.36 -1.44 -16.96
N LEU A 104 3.62 -2.53 -16.67
CA LEU A 104 2.58 -2.52 -15.64
C LEU A 104 3.14 -2.19 -14.26
N ARG A 105 4.36 -2.62 -13.93
CA ARG A 105 5.04 -2.33 -12.65
C ARG A 105 5.54 -0.91 -12.55
N ILE A 106 6.18 -0.39 -13.62
CA ILE A 106 6.67 1.00 -13.66
C ILE A 106 5.52 2.00 -13.47
N THR A 107 4.39 1.73 -14.12
CA THR A 107 3.18 2.56 -14.03
C THR A 107 2.32 2.27 -12.80
N LYS A 108 2.65 1.24 -12.01
CA LYS A 108 1.84 0.73 -10.88
C LYS A 108 0.45 0.22 -11.27
N ILE A 109 0.17 0.07 -12.55
CA ILE A 109 -1.11 -0.47 -13.08
C ILE A 109 -1.35 -1.90 -12.59
N ASN A 110 -0.27 -2.67 -12.36
CA ASN A 110 -0.37 -4.03 -11.80
C ASN A 110 -1.05 -4.08 -10.43
N GLU A 111 -1.12 -2.98 -9.69
CA GLU A 111 -1.75 -2.90 -8.38
C GLU A 111 -3.22 -2.44 -8.43
N LEU A 112 -3.71 -1.97 -9.59
CA LEU A 112 -5.10 -1.52 -9.74
C LEU A 112 -6.17 -2.56 -9.35
N PRO A 113 -6.01 -3.88 -9.58
CA PRO A 113 -6.99 -4.87 -9.13
C PRO A 113 -7.21 -4.90 -7.61
N GLN A 114 -6.33 -4.27 -6.79
CA GLN A 114 -6.55 -4.13 -5.34
C GLN A 114 -7.81 -3.30 -5.01
N VAL A 115 -8.32 -2.53 -5.96
CA VAL A 115 -9.62 -1.86 -5.80
C VAL A 115 -10.75 -2.85 -5.49
N LEU A 116 -10.65 -4.10 -5.97
CA LEU A 116 -11.58 -5.19 -5.61
C LEU A 116 -11.45 -5.56 -4.12
N ASN A 117 -10.22 -5.56 -3.55
CA ASN A 117 -10.04 -5.79 -2.11
C ASN A 117 -10.69 -4.66 -1.28
N VAL A 118 -10.72 -3.43 -1.80
CA VAL A 118 -11.43 -2.33 -1.14
C VAL A 118 -12.93 -2.58 -1.16
N LEU A 119 -13.51 -3.00 -2.29
CA LEU A 119 -14.94 -3.32 -2.39
C LEU A 119 -15.34 -4.49 -1.48
N LEU A 120 -14.50 -5.54 -1.43
CA LEU A 120 -14.71 -6.70 -0.55
C LEU A 120 -14.54 -6.33 0.94
N GLY A 121 -13.83 -5.25 1.26
CA GLY A 121 -13.66 -4.78 2.62
C GLY A 121 -12.38 -5.26 3.31
N ASP A 122 -11.51 -5.94 2.60
CA ASP A 122 -10.17 -6.34 3.10
C ASP A 122 -9.23 -5.15 3.20
N MET A 123 -9.40 -4.16 2.31
CA MET A 123 -8.58 -2.96 2.20
C MET A 123 -9.41 -1.68 2.25
N SER A 124 -8.73 -0.57 2.33
CA SER A 124 -9.20 0.81 2.20
C SER A 124 -8.43 1.52 1.08
N ILE A 125 -8.91 2.65 0.61
CA ILE A 125 -8.13 3.51 -0.30
C ILE A 125 -6.87 4.01 0.42
N VAL A 126 -7.02 4.52 1.65
CA VAL A 126 -5.90 5.05 2.45
C VAL A 126 -5.68 4.20 3.70
N GLY A 127 -4.43 3.79 3.92
CA GLY A 127 -4.02 3.02 5.09
C GLY A 127 -2.58 2.54 4.98
N PRO A 128 -2.07 1.84 6.00
CA PRO A 128 -0.75 1.21 5.95
C PRO A 128 -0.63 0.25 4.77
N ARG A 129 0.56 0.20 4.12
CA ARG A 129 0.77 -0.74 3.01
C ARG A 129 0.69 -2.19 3.49
N PRO A 130 -0.09 -3.08 2.82
CA PRO A 130 -0.15 -4.49 3.21
C PRO A 130 1.18 -5.20 2.98
N LEU A 131 1.74 -5.82 4.02
CA LEU A 131 3.04 -6.47 4.01
C LEU A 131 2.92 -7.98 3.84
N VAL A 132 3.91 -8.62 3.24
CA VAL A 132 4.09 -10.08 3.35
C VAL A 132 4.64 -10.40 4.74
N MET A 133 4.43 -11.63 5.22
CA MET A 133 4.86 -12.07 6.54
C MET A 133 6.36 -11.80 6.79
N SER A 134 7.22 -12.05 5.81
CA SER A 134 8.67 -11.84 5.94
C SER A 134 9.05 -10.37 6.20
N THR A 135 8.42 -9.43 5.52
CA THR A 135 8.66 -7.99 5.74
C THR A 135 7.92 -7.47 6.98
N PHE A 136 6.78 -8.05 7.33
CA PHE A 136 6.06 -7.72 8.57
C PHE A 136 6.89 -8.08 9.81
N ASN A 137 7.53 -9.25 9.81
CA ASN A 137 8.38 -9.70 10.91
C ASN A 137 9.65 -8.84 11.12
N ALA A 138 10.04 -8.05 10.10
CA ALA A 138 11.15 -7.09 10.22
C ALA A 138 10.79 -5.83 11.04
N TYR A 139 9.51 -5.58 11.27
CA TYR A 139 9.09 -4.42 12.07
C TYR A 139 9.28 -4.66 13.57
N PRO A 140 9.58 -3.60 14.36
CA PRO A 140 9.57 -3.68 15.82
C PRO A 140 8.25 -4.24 16.37
N ALA A 141 8.29 -4.98 17.46
CA ALA A 141 7.12 -5.65 18.05
C ALA A 141 5.94 -4.69 18.32
N LEU A 142 6.23 -3.45 18.79
CA LEU A 142 5.21 -2.42 18.98
C LEU A 142 4.51 -2.06 17.68
N VAL A 143 5.29 -1.90 16.60
CA VAL A 143 4.74 -1.58 15.27
C VAL A 143 3.88 -2.73 14.76
N GLN A 144 4.35 -3.97 14.88
CA GLN A 144 3.58 -5.16 14.48
C GLN A 144 2.22 -5.23 15.18
N LYS A 145 2.15 -4.85 16.45
CA LYS A 145 0.91 -4.84 17.24
C LYS A 145 -0.08 -3.77 16.78
N GLU A 146 0.42 -2.60 16.39
CA GLU A 146 -0.40 -1.40 16.21
C GLU A 146 -0.66 -1.04 14.73
N ILE A 147 0.22 -1.46 13.81
CA ILE A 147 0.19 -0.99 12.41
C ILE A 147 -1.16 -1.32 11.73
N TYR A 148 -1.70 -2.50 11.96
CA TYR A 148 -2.95 -2.95 11.35
C TYR A 148 -4.18 -2.86 12.26
N GLN A 149 -4.20 -1.94 13.21
CA GLN A 149 -5.44 -1.50 13.84
C GLN A 149 -6.35 -0.78 12.82
N SER A 150 -5.78 -0.27 11.73
CA SER A 150 -6.50 0.20 10.55
C SER A 150 -6.43 -0.83 9.42
N LYS A 151 -7.41 -0.79 8.48
CA LYS A 151 -7.31 -1.58 7.25
C LYS A 151 -6.10 -1.15 6.44
N PRO A 152 -5.39 -2.10 5.79
CA PRO A 152 -4.34 -1.76 4.85
C PRO A 152 -4.90 -0.94 3.69
N GLY A 153 -4.06 -0.04 3.13
CA GLY A 153 -4.44 0.88 2.07
C GLY A 153 -3.82 0.56 0.72
N ILE A 154 -4.49 0.99 -0.37
CA ILE A 154 -3.88 1.06 -1.71
C ILE A 154 -2.79 2.12 -1.70
N THR A 155 -3.07 3.25 -1.07
CA THR A 155 -2.09 4.31 -0.80
C THR A 155 -2.03 4.61 0.70
N GLY A 156 -0.99 5.34 1.11
CA GLY A 156 -0.79 5.73 2.49
C GLY A 156 0.49 6.55 2.64
N VAL A 157 0.73 7.06 3.83
CA VAL A 157 1.89 7.89 4.13
C VAL A 157 3.19 7.15 3.84
N GLY A 158 3.30 5.90 4.30
CA GLY A 158 4.45 5.05 4.01
C GLY A 158 4.63 4.77 2.53
N SER A 159 3.54 4.55 1.78
CA SER A 159 3.59 4.34 0.32
C SER A 159 4.11 5.57 -0.44
N ILE A 160 3.81 6.78 0.03
CA ILE A 160 4.29 8.04 -0.57
C ILE A 160 5.78 8.26 -0.25
N ILE A 161 6.18 8.12 1.03
CA ILE A 161 7.55 8.37 1.49
C ILE A 161 8.53 7.34 0.93
N TYR A 162 8.11 6.07 0.84
CA TYR A 162 8.92 4.96 0.35
C TYR A 162 8.58 4.56 -1.09
N ARG A 163 8.13 5.50 -1.89
CA ARG A 163 7.86 5.26 -3.31
C ARG A 163 9.08 4.77 -4.08
N ASP A 164 10.26 5.21 -3.66
CA ASP A 164 11.57 4.86 -4.22
C ASP A 164 12.31 3.75 -3.45
N GLU A 165 11.60 2.97 -2.60
CA GLU A 165 12.17 1.93 -1.72
C GLU A 165 13.09 0.97 -2.47
N GLU A 166 12.67 0.50 -3.65
CA GLU A 166 13.45 -0.40 -4.49
C GLU A 166 14.77 0.25 -4.94
N LYS A 167 14.76 1.56 -5.23
CA LYS A 167 15.97 2.33 -5.57
C LYS A 167 16.90 2.47 -4.36
N LEU A 168 16.35 2.74 -3.18
CA LEU A 168 17.12 2.86 -1.93
C LEU A 168 17.83 1.56 -1.61
N ILE A 169 17.10 0.43 -1.67
CA ILE A 169 17.68 -0.88 -1.40
C ILE A 169 18.77 -1.21 -2.42
N SER A 170 18.53 -0.95 -3.71
CA SER A 170 19.48 -1.26 -4.78
C SER A 170 20.72 -0.36 -4.77
N ALA A 171 20.64 0.84 -4.19
CA ALA A 171 21.76 1.79 -4.08
C ALA A 171 22.64 1.52 -2.84
N SER A 172 22.16 0.73 -1.89
CA SER A 172 22.90 0.39 -0.68
C SER A 172 23.97 -0.67 -0.97
N SER A 173 25.14 -0.55 -0.33
CA SER A 173 26.19 -1.58 -0.31
C SER A 173 25.89 -2.70 0.69
N ILE A 174 24.85 -2.55 1.52
CA ILE A 174 24.43 -3.53 2.53
C ILE A 174 23.53 -4.56 1.86
N GLU A 175 23.59 -5.81 2.32
CA GLU A 175 22.66 -6.84 1.87
C GLU A 175 21.20 -6.35 1.97
N PRO A 176 20.37 -6.51 0.90
CA PRO A 176 19.01 -5.97 0.80
C PRO A 176 18.12 -6.27 2.00
N LYS A 177 18.18 -7.48 2.53
CA LYS A 177 17.39 -7.91 3.68
C LYS A 177 17.82 -7.19 4.96
N ILE A 178 19.12 -7.11 5.21
CA ILE A 178 19.69 -6.44 6.40
C ILE A 178 19.39 -4.93 6.33
N TYR A 179 19.53 -4.31 5.16
CA TYR A 179 19.22 -2.90 4.97
C TYR A 179 17.75 -2.62 5.23
N TYR A 180 16.85 -3.48 4.70
CA TYR A 180 15.43 -3.37 4.97
C TYR A 180 15.10 -3.47 6.47
N GLU A 181 15.64 -4.50 7.15
CA GLU A 181 15.36 -4.78 8.56
C GLU A 181 15.89 -3.69 9.51
N LYS A 182 17.11 -3.19 9.25
CA LYS A 182 17.80 -2.28 10.17
C LYS A 182 17.55 -0.79 9.89
N VAL A 183 17.24 -0.42 8.66
CA VAL A 183 17.14 0.98 8.24
C VAL A 183 15.70 1.32 7.81
N ILE A 184 15.13 0.57 6.88
CA ILE A 184 13.82 0.92 6.30
C ILE A 184 12.68 0.61 7.27
N ALA A 185 12.60 -0.61 7.77
CA ALA A 185 11.45 -1.07 8.56
C ALA A 185 11.19 -0.26 9.83
N PRO A 186 12.20 0.13 10.63
CA PRO A 186 11.97 0.94 11.83
C PRO A 186 11.31 2.28 11.51
N HIS A 187 11.91 3.08 10.63
CA HIS A 187 11.37 4.39 10.25
C HIS A 187 10.02 4.28 9.52
N LYS A 188 9.87 3.31 8.61
CA LYS A 188 8.61 3.07 7.91
C LYS A 188 7.50 2.70 8.90
N GLY A 189 7.84 1.93 9.94
CA GLY A 189 6.94 1.63 11.06
C GLY A 189 6.47 2.87 11.80
N GLU A 190 7.38 3.79 12.15
CA GLU A 190 7.04 5.06 12.79
C GLU A 190 6.09 5.91 11.93
N VAL A 191 6.34 5.98 10.63
CA VAL A 191 5.49 6.68 9.66
C VAL A 191 4.08 6.09 9.61
N GLU A 192 3.95 4.77 9.62
CA GLU A 192 2.64 4.11 9.60
C GLU A 192 1.92 4.23 10.94
N LEU A 193 2.64 4.23 12.07
CA LEU A 193 2.06 4.52 13.40
C LEU A 193 1.60 5.98 13.50
N TRP A 194 2.33 6.91 12.88
CA TRP A 194 1.91 8.30 12.78
C TRP A 194 0.53 8.40 12.11
N TYR A 195 0.31 7.70 10.99
CA TYR A 195 -0.99 7.67 10.33
C TYR A 195 -2.09 7.16 11.26
N ASN A 196 -1.86 6.07 12.00
CA ASN A 196 -2.86 5.52 12.91
C ASN A 196 -3.29 6.53 14.00
N LYS A 197 -2.38 7.40 14.43
CA LYS A 197 -2.66 8.47 15.41
C LYS A 197 -3.42 9.66 14.80
N HIS A 198 -3.17 9.97 13.51
CA HIS A 198 -3.68 11.18 12.85
C HIS A 198 -4.77 10.89 11.81
N LYS A 199 -5.26 9.64 11.74
CA LYS A 199 -6.30 9.25 10.78
C LYS A 199 -7.59 10.04 10.98
N SER A 200 -8.04 10.64 9.90
CA SER A 200 -9.30 11.39 9.80
C SER A 200 -9.70 11.48 8.33
N VAL A 201 -10.96 11.82 8.06
CA VAL A 201 -11.42 12.01 6.67
C VAL A 201 -10.57 13.06 5.96
N LEU A 202 -10.22 14.16 6.63
CA LEU A 202 -9.38 15.21 6.05
C LEU A 202 -7.96 14.73 5.77
N THR A 203 -7.37 13.93 6.67
CA THR A 203 -6.05 13.30 6.47
C THR A 203 -6.09 12.39 5.26
N ASP A 204 -7.12 11.54 5.15
CA ASP A 204 -7.28 10.62 4.02
C ASP A 204 -7.40 11.36 2.68
N VAL A 205 -8.25 12.40 2.62
CA VAL A 205 -8.40 13.24 1.41
C VAL A 205 -7.07 13.90 1.02
N LYS A 206 -6.32 14.44 2.00
CA LYS A 206 -4.99 15.01 1.74
C LYS A 206 -4.03 13.96 1.19
N ILE A 207 -4.00 12.74 1.77
CA ILE A 207 -3.13 11.66 1.31
C ILE A 207 -3.49 11.24 -0.12
N ILE A 208 -4.78 11.12 -0.47
CA ILE A 208 -5.24 10.82 -1.83
C ILE A 208 -4.75 11.90 -2.81
N PHE A 209 -4.95 13.17 -2.47
CA PHE A 209 -4.48 14.29 -3.30
C PHE A 209 -2.96 14.27 -3.48
N ILE A 210 -2.20 14.10 -2.39
CA ILE A 210 -0.73 14.05 -2.43
C ILE A 210 -0.26 12.84 -3.24
N THR A 211 -0.96 11.70 -3.17
CA THR A 211 -0.65 10.53 -3.99
C THR A 211 -0.71 10.87 -5.48
N GLY A 212 -1.81 11.49 -5.92
CA GLY A 212 -1.93 11.96 -7.31
C GLY A 212 -0.84 12.98 -7.68
N TRP A 213 -0.55 13.91 -6.78
CA TRP A 213 0.48 14.92 -6.98
C TRP A 213 1.88 14.32 -7.15
N VAL A 214 2.30 13.39 -6.31
CA VAL A 214 3.64 12.76 -6.41
C VAL A 214 3.77 11.79 -7.59
N ILE A 215 2.68 11.34 -8.17
CA ILE A 215 2.71 10.60 -9.44
C ILE A 215 3.15 11.53 -10.58
N LEU A 216 2.63 12.76 -10.60
CA LEU A 216 2.99 13.76 -11.60
C LEU A 216 4.33 14.44 -11.29
N PHE A 217 4.62 14.68 -10.02
CA PHE A 217 5.82 15.37 -9.53
C PHE A 217 6.60 14.52 -8.53
N PRO A 218 7.38 13.51 -8.97
CA PRO A 218 8.04 12.52 -8.10
C PRO A 218 9.01 13.09 -7.07
N GLN A 219 9.58 14.27 -7.32
CA GLN A 219 10.53 14.96 -6.43
C GLN A 219 9.84 15.85 -5.39
N SER A 220 8.50 15.86 -5.36
CA SER A 220 7.75 16.77 -4.50
C SER A 220 7.84 16.36 -3.01
N ASN A 221 8.15 17.34 -2.17
CA ASN A 221 8.14 17.24 -0.70
C ASN A 221 6.80 17.66 -0.09
N LEU A 222 5.71 17.61 -0.88
CA LEU A 222 4.39 18.11 -0.46
C LEU A 222 3.87 17.38 0.78
N ILE A 223 4.20 16.10 0.95
CA ILE A 223 3.79 15.30 2.11
C ILE A 223 4.30 15.92 3.44
N TYR A 224 5.57 16.32 3.50
CA TYR A 224 6.17 16.95 4.68
C TYR A 224 5.74 18.40 4.89
N LYS A 225 5.35 19.11 3.81
CA LYS A 225 4.75 20.44 3.92
C LYS A 225 3.33 20.38 4.49
N SER A 226 2.59 19.33 4.14
CA SER A 226 1.20 19.11 4.57
C SER A 226 1.08 18.55 5.99
N PHE A 227 2.09 17.79 6.45
CA PHE A 227 2.14 17.16 7.76
C PHE A 227 3.50 17.43 8.40
N LYS A 228 3.56 18.51 9.20
CA LYS A 228 4.83 19.05 9.76
C LYS A 228 5.47 18.14 10.81
N ASP A 229 4.65 17.37 11.53
CA ASP A 229 5.01 16.43 12.59
C ASP A 229 5.27 14.99 12.09
N LEU A 230 5.23 14.81 10.77
CA LEU A 230 5.51 13.51 10.16
C LEU A 230 7.00 13.17 10.28
N PRO A 231 7.36 11.95 10.73
CA PRO A 231 8.76 11.51 10.78
C PRO A 231 9.45 11.69 9.42
N LYS A 232 10.59 12.37 9.42
CA LYS A 232 11.38 12.60 8.21
C LYS A 232 12.40 11.48 8.03
N ARG A 233 12.68 11.16 6.78
CA ARG A 233 13.71 10.20 6.43
C ARG A 233 15.07 10.92 6.44
N ASP A 234 16.00 10.45 7.25
CA ASP A 234 17.32 11.05 7.46
C ASP A 234 18.47 10.28 6.77
N PHE A 235 18.12 9.32 5.87
CA PHE A 235 19.08 8.47 5.13
C PHE A 235 18.75 8.35 3.66
#